data_5869cf9432152031e094a276b65842b8
#
_entry.id   5869cf9432152031e094a276b65842b8
#
_cell.length_a   1.000
_cell.length_b   1.000
_cell.length_c   1.000
_cell.angle_alpha   90.00
_cell.angle_beta   90.00
_cell.angle_gamma   90.00
#
_symmetry.space_group_name_H-M   'P 1'
#
loop_
_entity.id
_entity.type
_entity.pdbx_description
1 polymer ?
#
loop_
_entity_poly.entity_id
_entity_poly.type
_entity_poly.pdbx_seq_one_letter_code
_entity_poly.pdbx_strand_id
1 'polypeptide(L)'
;MAAVQQHSVEAQTVAAQGRKGGSRFFFLIIVFMFWFSSYIYVPVLSPYVEHLGASYVMVGAVLGVYGLMQILFRLPIGIGSDVMNRRRPFIYLGLIASGASCLLFLAGADPGWALAARAVSGIAASAWVVYSVMFAGYFPKEEAGRAMGMLQFTTVIAQLASMMISGYIAEHWGWNAPFIIGSVVAAAALLLAFRLPEQRQDKRENAIQIKDLAEVIKEPLLVKVSLLSVLAHCVLFITMFGYTPNQALAIGAGKESLGWLTLAFMLPHAAATLYGSRWFGRLLGDRGTLLLGFAGSALFTLLIPSMPTLAALCATQVGNGFMQGLIFPLLLGKSVSGVAPFKRATAMGFYQAVYAIGMSGGPFVAGWMSAAYGLKGGFWLGGIAAALAALLSWVWIREAGRTGGRTPKSGAET
;
A
#
# COMPACT_ATOMS: atom_id res chain seq x y z
N MET A 1 9.91 55.05 -3.29
CA MET A 1 8.73 54.22 -3.64
C MET A 1 9.12 52.82 -4.05
N ALA A 2 10.11 52.57 -4.90
CA ALA A 2 10.50 51.19 -5.33
C ALA A 2 10.92 50.24 -4.17
N ALA A 3 11.70 50.72 -3.19
CA ALA A 3 12.16 49.93 -2.05
C ALA A 3 11.01 49.48 -1.11
N VAL A 4 10.00 50.33 -0.92
CA VAL A 4 8.81 49.99 -0.09
C VAL A 4 7.93 48.96 -0.79
N GLN A 5 7.83 49.04 -2.12
CA GLN A 5 7.10 48.06 -2.93
C GLN A 5 7.81 46.70 -2.94
N GLN A 6 9.13 46.68 -3.00
CA GLN A 6 9.94 45.46 -2.97
C GLN A 6 9.82 44.72 -1.62
N HIS A 7 9.91 45.50 -0.48
CA HIS A 7 9.68 44.91 0.85
C HIS A 7 8.26 44.40 1.06
N SER A 8 7.25 45.03 0.48
CA SER A 8 5.87 44.55 0.58
C SER A 8 5.64 43.28 -0.23
N VAL A 9 6.28 43.09 -1.38
CA VAL A 9 6.23 41.90 -2.22
C VAL A 9 6.98 40.73 -1.54
N GLU A 10 8.16 41.01 -0.97
CA GLU A 10 8.91 40.03 -0.20
C GLU A 10 8.13 39.53 1.05
N ALA A 11 7.56 40.46 1.83
CA ALA A 11 6.74 40.13 2.98
C ALA A 11 5.50 39.32 2.61
N GLN A 12 4.83 39.64 1.50
CA GLN A 12 3.69 38.84 0.98
C GLN A 12 4.11 37.45 0.49
N THR A 13 5.28 37.35 -0.13
CA THR A 13 5.83 36.09 -0.61
C THR A 13 6.21 35.19 0.55
N VAL A 14 6.85 35.71 1.59
CA VAL A 14 7.19 34.97 2.82
C VAL A 14 5.93 34.52 3.59
N ALA A 15 4.93 35.43 3.71
CA ALA A 15 3.65 35.07 4.34
C ALA A 15 2.87 34.00 3.53
N ALA A 16 2.91 34.04 2.20
CA ALA A 16 2.29 33.06 1.34
C ALA A 16 3.01 31.69 1.42
N GLN A 17 4.35 31.71 1.51
CA GLN A 17 5.15 30.49 1.74
C GLN A 17 4.91 29.89 3.12
N GLY A 18 4.82 30.71 4.16
CA GLY A 18 4.50 30.26 5.52
C GLY A 18 3.10 29.63 5.63
N ARG A 19 2.09 30.24 4.97
CA ARG A 19 0.74 29.67 4.88
C ARG A 19 0.73 28.34 4.13
N LYS A 20 1.49 28.18 3.05
CA LYS A 20 1.63 26.92 2.31
C LYS A 20 2.33 25.84 3.15
N GLY A 21 3.35 26.21 3.92
CA GLY A 21 4.06 25.30 4.83
C GLY A 21 3.16 24.74 5.93
N GLY A 22 2.38 25.60 6.61
CA GLY A 22 1.42 25.20 7.61
C GLY A 22 0.32 24.29 7.05
N SER A 23 -0.19 24.56 5.85
CA SER A 23 -1.18 23.73 5.19
C SER A 23 -0.65 22.34 4.80
N ARG A 24 0.63 22.21 4.42
CA ARG A 24 1.28 20.92 4.12
C ARG A 24 1.38 20.04 5.36
N PHE A 25 1.89 20.57 6.45
CA PHE A 25 2.02 19.86 7.70
C PHE A 25 0.65 19.41 8.26
N PHE A 26 -0.31 20.29 8.23
CA PHE A 26 -1.68 20.03 8.65
C PHE A 26 -2.33 18.91 7.81
N PHE A 27 -2.10 18.91 6.50
CA PHE A 27 -2.57 17.83 5.63
C PHE A 27 -1.92 16.47 5.97
N LEU A 28 -0.62 16.45 6.25
CA LEU A 28 0.10 15.23 6.64
C LEU A 28 -0.42 14.66 7.96
N ILE A 29 -0.84 15.50 8.93
CA ILE A 29 -1.51 15.04 10.16
C ILE A 29 -2.81 14.29 9.80
N ILE A 30 -3.63 14.83 8.92
CA ILE A 30 -4.88 14.19 8.49
C ILE A 30 -4.58 12.86 7.77
N VAL A 31 -3.57 12.81 6.93
CA VAL A 31 -3.12 11.57 6.27
C VAL A 31 -2.63 10.54 7.27
N PHE A 32 -1.85 10.96 8.26
CA PHE A 32 -1.40 10.09 9.34
C PHE A 32 -2.61 9.50 10.08
N MET A 33 -3.55 10.32 10.51
CA MET A 33 -4.74 9.87 11.23
C MET A 33 -5.64 8.96 10.38
N PHE A 34 -5.78 9.25 9.08
CA PHE A 34 -6.52 8.41 8.15
C PHE A 34 -5.94 6.99 8.06
N TRP A 35 -4.63 6.88 7.84
CA TRP A 35 -3.96 5.59 7.75
C TRP A 35 -3.85 4.89 9.11
N PHE A 36 -3.65 5.64 10.18
CA PHE A 36 -3.67 5.11 11.55
C PHE A 36 -5.03 4.45 11.86
N SER A 37 -6.14 5.16 11.63
CA SER A 37 -7.50 4.64 11.79
C SER A 37 -7.77 3.40 10.95
N SER A 38 -7.31 3.41 9.69
CA SER A 38 -7.54 2.31 8.74
C SER A 38 -6.70 1.06 9.03
N TYR A 39 -5.58 1.18 9.76
CA TYR A 39 -4.63 0.09 9.95
C TYR A 39 -4.50 -0.40 11.41
N ILE A 40 -5.05 0.33 12.39
CA ILE A 40 -4.93 -0.04 13.80
C ILE A 40 -5.52 -1.42 14.13
N TYR A 41 -6.51 -1.87 13.39
CA TYR A 41 -7.13 -3.18 13.61
C TYR A 41 -6.59 -4.30 12.69
N VAL A 42 -5.74 -3.97 11.72
CA VAL A 42 -5.29 -4.93 10.70
C VAL A 42 -4.58 -6.16 11.28
N PRO A 43 -3.64 -6.04 12.25
CA PRO A 43 -2.98 -7.21 12.83
C PRO A 43 -3.90 -8.14 13.59
N VAL A 44 -4.99 -7.62 14.14
CA VAL A 44 -5.96 -8.40 14.91
C VAL A 44 -7.18 -8.82 14.09
N LEU A 45 -7.31 -8.35 12.84
CA LEU A 45 -8.50 -8.54 12.03
C LEU A 45 -8.81 -10.02 11.76
N SER A 46 -7.83 -10.75 11.22
CA SER A 46 -8.01 -12.15 10.86
C SER A 46 -8.27 -13.03 12.10
N PRO A 47 -7.51 -12.92 13.22
CA PRO A 47 -7.84 -13.58 14.47
C PRO A 47 -9.20 -13.17 15.06
N TYR A 48 -9.58 -11.90 14.95
CA TYR A 48 -10.88 -11.41 15.42
C TYR A 48 -12.02 -12.10 14.67
N VAL A 49 -11.95 -12.17 13.35
CA VAL A 49 -12.98 -12.81 12.53
C VAL A 49 -13.07 -14.31 12.84
N GLU A 50 -11.93 -14.97 13.07
CA GLU A 50 -11.89 -16.37 13.53
C GLU A 50 -12.50 -16.51 14.95
N HIS A 51 -12.21 -15.58 15.85
CA HIS A 51 -12.81 -15.53 17.20
C HIS A 51 -14.34 -15.39 17.18
N LEU A 52 -14.91 -14.74 16.15
CA LEU A 52 -16.36 -14.67 15.92
C LEU A 52 -16.95 -16.02 15.41
N GLY A 53 -16.16 -17.07 15.32
CA GLY A 53 -16.58 -18.39 14.83
C GLY A 53 -16.62 -18.50 13.30
N ALA A 54 -16.01 -17.58 12.57
CA ALA A 54 -15.99 -17.62 11.12
C ALA A 54 -15.09 -18.75 10.60
N SER A 55 -15.53 -19.39 9.50
CA SER A 55 -14.67 -20.31 8.74
C SER A 55 -13.52 -19.56 8.07
N TYR A 56 -12.44 -20.26 7.71
CA TYR A 56 -11.34 -19.66 6.96
C TYR A 56 -11.78 -19.09 5.59
N VAL A 57 -12.83 -19.62 4.99
CA VAL A 57 -13.44 -19.05 3.77
C VAL A 57 -13.96 -17.64 4.05
N MET A 58 -14.69 -17.46 5.16
CA MET A 58 -15.20 -16.14 5.56
C MET A 58 -14.06 -15.19 5.94
N VAL A 59 -13.05 -15.66 6.65
CA VAL A 59 -11.84 -14.87 6.94
C VAL A 59 -11.20 -14.38 5.64
N GLY A 60 -11.02 -15.27 4.66
CA GLY A 60 -10.49 -14.92 3.34
C GLY A 60 -11.36 -13.91 2.60
N ALA A 61 -12.70 -14.05 2.68
CA ALA A 61 -13.64 -13.09 2.10
C ALA A 61 -13.53 -11.70 2.73
N VAL A 62 -13.46 -11.62 4.07
CA VAL A 62 -13.26 -10.38 4.83
C VAL A 62 -11.94 -9.70 4.44
N LEU A 63 -10.86 -10.46 4.34
CA LEU A 63 -9.56 -9.92 3.92
C LEU A 63 -9.59 -9.44 2.46
N GLY A 64 -10.18 -10.24 1.56
CA GLY A 64 -10.16 -10.02 0.12
C GLY A 64 -11.12 -8.92 -0.36
N VAL A 65 -12.27 -8.71 0.31
CA VAL A 65 -13.25 -7.69 -0.10
C VAL A 65 -12.67 -6.28 -0.08
N TYR A 66 -11.68 -6.02 0.75
CA TYR A 66 -10.94 -4.75 0.79
C TYR A 66 -10.29 -4.41 -0.57
N GLY A 67 -9.63 -5.38 -1.18
CA GLY A 67 -9.04 -5.22 -2.52
C GLY A 67 -10.12 -5.08 -3.60
N LEU A 68 -11.21 -5.86 -3.51
CA LEU A 68 -12.33 -5.79 -4.45
C LEU A 68 -12.97 -4.40 -4.47
N MET A 69 -13.23 -3.81 -3.31
CA MET A 69 -13.78 -2.47 -3.22
C MET A 69 -12.82 -1.41 -3.78
N GLN A 70 -11.52 -1.59 -3.65
CA GLN A 70 -10.56 -0.70 -4.29
C GLN A 70 -10.57 -0.80 -5.82
N ILE A 71 -10.77 -1.99 -6.39
CA ILE A 71 -10.93 -2.16 -7.84
C ILE A 71 -12.17 -1.39 -8.31
N LEU A 72 -13.29 -1.53 -7.60
CA LEU A 72 -14.58 -0.96 -8.00
C LEU A 72 -14.64 0.56 -7.81
N PHE A 73 -14.08 1.10 -6.72
CA PHE A 73 -14.33 2.48 -6.30
C PHE A 73 -13.17 3.45 -6.56
N ARG A 74 -11.93 2.97 -6.79
CA ARG A 74 -10.78 3.86 -6.97
C ARG A 74 -10.90 4.75 -8.20
N LEU A 75 -11.30 4.19 -9.34
CA LEU A 75 -11.53 4.96 -10.57
C LEU A 75 -12.73 5.89 -10.46
N PRO A 76 -13.93 5.45 -10.04
CA PRO A 76 -15.07 6.34 -9.84
C PRO A 76 -14.79 7.52 -8.91
N ILE A 77 -14.11 7.30 -7.78
CA ILE A 77 -13.73 8.35 -6.83
C ILE A 77 -12.75 9.34 -7.48
N GLY A 78 -11.74 8.84 -8.20
CA GLY A 78 -10.77 9.67 -8.91
C GLY A 78 -11.46 10.55 -9.96
N ILE A 79 -12.23 9.94 -10.86
CA ILE A 79 -12.99 10.64 -11.93
C ILE A 79 -13.99 11.63 -11.31
N GLY A 80 -14.77 11.21 -10.33
CA GLY A 80 -15.74 12.07 -9.66
C GLY A 80 -15.11 13.32 -9.07
N SER A 81 -13.92 13.18 -8.45
CA SER A 81 -13.19 14.33 -7.90
C SER A 81 -12.65 15.28 -8.97
N ASP A 82 -12.29 14.76 -10.14
CA ASP A 82 -11.83 15.57 -11.29
C ASP A 82 -13.02 16.30 -11.95
N VAL A 83 -14.13 15.61 -12.20
CA VAL A 83 -15.35 16.20 -12.80
C VAL A 83 -15.92 17.30 -11.92
N MET A 84 -16.03 17.06 -10.61
CA MET A 84 -16.51 18.07 -9.65
C MET A 84 -15.51 19.21 -9.42
N ASN A 85 -14.26 19.05 -9.83
CA ASN A 85 -13.14 19.97 -9.53
C ASN A 85 -13.07 20.35 -8.05
N ARG A 86 -13.39 19.37 -7.17
CA ARG A 86 -13.40 19.50 -5.71
C ARG A 86 -12.76 18.27 -5.09
N ARG A 87 -11.79 18.49 -4.20
CA ARG A 87 -11.05 17.40 -3.55
C ARG A 87 -11.58 17.08 -2.13
N ARG A 88 -11.98 18.12 -1.40
CA ARG A 88 -12.44 17.99 0.00
C ARG A 88 -13.59 17.00 0.21
N PRO A 89 -14.66 16.99 -0.61
CA PRO A 89 -15.75 16.04 -0.41
C PRO A 89 -15.30 14.57 -0.43
N PHE A 90 -14.32 14.24 -1.27
CA PHE A 90 -13.80 12.88 -1.38
C PHE A 90 -12.81 12.52 -0.24
N ILE A 91 -12.11 13.53 0.32
CA ILE A 91 -11.35 13.36 1.56
C ILE A 91 -12.30 13.07 2.72
N TYR A 92 -13.39 13.82 2.83
CA TYR A 92 -14.43 13.58 3.84
C TYR A 92 -15.06 12.19 3.66
N LEU A 93 -15.38 11.79 2.42
CA LEU A 93 -15.88 10.45 2.12
C LEU A 93 -14.90 9.37 2.64
N GLY A 94 -13.60 9.51 2.37
CA GLY A 94 -12.57 8.60 2.86
C GLY A 94 -12.53 8.50 4.38
N LEU A 95 -12.58 9.64 5.09
CA LEU A 95 -12.55 9.69 6.56
C LEU A 95 -13.84 9.15 7.17
N ILE A 96 -15.01 9.50 6.62
CA ILE A 96 -16.31 8.97 7.06
C ILE A 96 -16.36 7.46 6.85
N ALA A 97 -15.93 6.97 5.68
CA ALA A 97 -15.89 5.55 5.40
C ALA A 97 -14.90 4.81 6.31
N SER A 98 -13.73 5.40 6.65
CA SER A 98 -12.79 4.81 7.60
C SER A 98 -13.40 4.67 8.99
N GLY A 99 -14.03 5.73 9.50
CA GLY A 99 -14.73 5.69 10.80
C GLY A 99 -15.94 4.74 10.80
N ALA A 100 -16.76 4.79 9.75
CA ALA A 100 -17.91 3.90 9.58
C ALA A 100 -17.50 2.43 9.51
N SER A 101 -16.39 2.11 8.83
CA SER A 101 -15.80 0.76 8.83
C SER A 101 -15.49 0.29 10.24
N CYS A 102 -14.83 1.11 11.06
CA CYS A 102 -14.53 0.78 12.46
C CYS A 102 -15.80 0.57 13.28
N LEU A 103 -16.82 1.40 13.12
CA LEU A 103 -18.10 1.25 13.80
C LEU A 103 -18.88 0.00 13.37
N LEU A 104 -18.82 -0.38 12.09
CA LEU A 104 -19.46 -1.60 11.60
C LEU A 104 -18.86 -2.87 12.21
N PHE A 105 -17.56 -2.91 12.53
CA PHE A 105 -16.98 -4.01 13.29
C PHE A 105 -17.57 -4.16 14.70
N LEU A 106 -18.12 -3.09 15.25
CA LEU A 106 -18.77 -3.07 16.59
C LEU A 106 -20.28 -3.34 16.51
N ALA A 107 -20.89 -3.41 15.33
CA ALA A 107 -22.33 -3.49 15.14
C ALA A 107 -22.93 -4.85 15.59
N GLY A 108 -22.12 -5.91 15.62
CA GLY A 108 -22.57 -7.24 16.07
C GLY A 108 -21.47 -8.28 16.01
N ALA A 109 -21.74 -9.43 16.61
CA ALA A 109 -20.81 -10.57 16.65
C ALA A 109 -20.90 -11.47 15.40
N ASP A 110 -21.77 -11.18 14.43
CA ASP A 110 -21.85 -11.93 13.18
C ASP A 110 -20.71 -11.56 12.24
N PRO A 111 -19.97 -12.54 11.67
CA PRO A 111 -18.90 -12.28 10.72
C PRO A 111 -19.31 -11.46 9.47
N GLY A 112 -20.61 -11.43 9.13
CA GLY A 112 -21.15 -10.59 8.06
C GLY A 112 -20.93 -9.09 8.31
N TRP A 113 -20.96 -8.65 9.57
CA TRP A 113 -20.61 -7.27 9.93
C TRP A 113 -19.13 -6.97 9.66
N ALA A 114 -18.24 -7.92 9.93
CA ALA A 114 -16.81 -7.78 9.60
C ALA A 114 -16.59 -7.71 8.07
N LEU A 115 -17.35 -8.47 7.28
CA LEU A 115 -17.32 -8.38 5.81
C LEU A 115 -17.78 -7.00 5.32
N ALA A 116 -18.91 -6.51 5.82
CA ALA A 116 -19.43 -5.18 5.48
C ALA A 116 -18.46 -4.07 5.92
N ALA A 117 -17.94 -4.15 7.14
CA ALA A 117 -16.94 -3.23 7.66
C ALA A 117 -15.70 -3.16 6.76
N ARG A 118 -15.16 -4.32 6.38
CA ARG A 118 -13.98 -4.39 5.52
C ARG A 118 -14.25 -3.91 4.10
N ALA A 119 -15.45 -4.12 3.57
CA ALA A 119 -15.88 -3.54 2.30
C ALA A 119 -15.86 -2.00 2.36
N VAL A 120 -16.44 -1.40 3.39
CA VAL A 120 -16.42 0.06 3.60
C VAL A 120 -14.99 0.58 3.78
N SER A 121 -14.11 -0.16 4.46
CA SER A 121 -12.68 0.16 4.56
C SER A 121 -11.99 0.21 3.18
N GLY A 122 -12.36 -0.69 2.26
CA GLY A 122 -11.85 -0.67 0.89
C GLY A 122 -12.30 0.58 0.10
N ILE A 123 -13.53 1.05 0.33
CA ILE A 123 -14.02 2.32 -0.22
C ILE A 123 -13.22 3.49 0.36
N ALA A 124 -12.96 3.49 1.68
CA ALA A 124 -12.12 4.50 2.33
C ALA A 124 -10.73 4.57 1.69
N ALA A 125 -10.07 3.42 1.50
CA ALA A 125 -8.75 3.35 0.89
C ALA A 125 -8.74 3.78 -0.58
N SER A 126 -9.86 3.69 -1.28
CA SER A 126 -10.01 4.17 -2.66
C SER A 126 -9.89 5.68 -2.78
N ALA A 127 -10.21 6.43 -1.72
CA ALA A 127 -10.04 7.89 -1.68
C ALA A 127 -8.56 8.33 -1.70
N TRP A 128 -7.61 7.41 -1.49
CA TRP A 128 -6.17 7.70 -1.51
C TRP A 128 -5.69 8.43 -2.76
N VAL A 129 -6.29 8.16 -3.92
CA VAL A 129 -5.98 8.87 -5.16
C VAL A 129 -6.23 10.38 -5.02
N VAL A 130 -7.28 10.78 -4.31
CA VAL A 130 -7.62 12.19 -4.09
C VAL A 130 -6.67 12.84 -3.09
N TYR A 131 -6.29 12.11 -2.02
CA TYR A 131 -5.28 12.59 -1.06
C TYR A 131 -3.95 12.89 -1.75
N SER A 132 -3.50 11.97 -2.61
CA SER A 132 -2.23 12.13 -3.32
C SER A 132 -2.24 13.31 -4.31
N VAL A 133 -3.33 13.47 -5.07
CA VAL A 133 -3.47 14.58 -6.02
C VAL A 133 -3.57 15.93 -5.28
N MET A 134 -4.35 15.99 -4.20
CA MET A 134 -4.47 17.23 -3.42
C MET A 134 -3.15 17.62 -2.79
N PHE A 135 -2.42 16.68 -2.20
CA PHE A 135 -1.13 16.97 -1.57
C PHE A 135 -0.08 17.41 -2.60
N ALA A 136 -0.01 16.75 -3.75
CA ALA A 136 0.87 17.17 -4.83
C ALA A 136 0.58 18.62 -5.29
N GLY A 137 -0.67 19.06 -5.25
CA GLY A 137 -1.07 20.42 -5.58
C GLY A 137 -0.54 21.52 -4.63
N TYR A 138 -0.02 21.16 -3.44
CA TYR A 138 0.66 22.13 -2.55
C TYR A 138 2.11 22.42 -2.95
N PHE A 139 2.63 21.74 -3.97
CA PHE A 139 4.02 21.84 -4.41
C PHE A 139 4.10 22.29 -5.88
N PRO A 140 5.20 22.93 -6.30
CA PRO A 140 5.51 23.12 -7.71
C PRO A 140 5.61 21.76 -8.43
N LYS A 141 5.35 21.74 -9.74
CA LYS A 141 5.38 20.49 -10.54
C LYS A 141 6.74 19.77 -10.45
N GLU A 142 7.83 20.52 -10.34
CA GLU A 142 9.20 20.04 -10.22
C GLU A 142 9.44 19.29 -8.89
N GLU A 143 8.70 19.64 -7.84
CA GLU A 143 8.79 19.03 -6.51
C GLU A 143 7.76 17.89 -6.30
N ALA A 144 7.01 17.48 -7.30
CA ALA A 144 5.98 16.44 -7.16
C ALA A 144 6.53 15.14 -6.58
N GLY A 145 7.75 14.74 -6.95
CA GLY A 145 8.42 13.56 -6.38
C GLY A 145 8.69 13.69 -4.87
N ARG A 146 9.09 14.88 -4.42
CA ARG A 146 9.30 15.19 -2.99
C ARG A 146 7.98 15.13 -2.22
N ALA A 147 6.92 15.70 -2.79
CA ALA A 147 5.58 15.63 -2.20
C ALA A 147 5.12 14.20 -2.01
N MET A 148 5.23 13.36 -3.05
CA MET A 148 4.85 11.95 -2.97
C MET A 148 5.71 11.17 -1.97
N GLY A 149 7.01 11.47 -1.87
CA GLY A 149 7.89 10.89 -0.86
C GLY A 149 7.45 11.20 0.57
N MET A 150 7.11 12.47 0.86
CA MET A 150 6.61 12.88 2.18
C MET A 150 5.28 12.21 2.52
N LEU A 151 4.37 12.14 1.54
CA LEU A 151 3.06 11.50 1.71
C LEU A 151 3.21 10.01 2.01
N GLN A 152 4.05 9.32 1.25
CA GLN A 152 4.31 7.89 1.42
C GLN A 152 5.01 7.59 2.75
N PHE A 153 5.98 8.40 3.15
CA PHE A 153 6.64 8.29 4.45
C PHE A 153 5.63 8.40 5.60
N THR A 154 4.74 9.42 5.55
CA THR A 154 3.68 9.60 6.54
C THR A 154 2.75 8.38 6.60
N THR A 155 2.38 7.83 5.44
CA THR A 155 1.56 6.61 5.34
C THR A 155 2.24 5.43 6.05
N VAL A 156 3.50 5.17 5.75
CA VAL A 156 4.25 4.04 6.33
C VAL A 156 4.40 4.19 7.84
N ILE A 157 4.72 5.39 8.33
CA ILE A 157 4.84 5.64 9.77
C ILE A 157 3.48 5.49 10.47
N ALA A 158 2.39 5.96 9.87
CA ALA A 158 1.04 5.79 10.44
C ALA A 158 0.65 4.31 10.54
N GLN A 159 0.89 3.55 9.47
CA GLN A 159 0.65 2.11 9.44
C GLN A 159 1.50 1.37 10.49
N LEU A 160 2.80 1.64 10.54
CA LEU A 160 3.70 1.02 11.51
C LEU A 160 3.27 1.33 12.94
N ALA A 161 3.03 2.60 13.26
CA ALA A 161 2.64 3.02 14.61
C ALA A 161 1.31 2.38 15.05
N SER A 162 0.30 2.40 14.17
CA SER A 162 -1.02 1.83 14.49
C SER A 162 -0.98 0.32 14.63
N MET A 163 -0.31 -0.37 13.71
CA MET A 163 -0.22 -1.83 13.73
C MET A 163 0.63 -2.35 14.89
N MET A 164 1.68 -1.64 15.30
CA MET A 164 2.52 -2.03 16.43
C MET A 164 1.74 -2.10 17.74
N ILE A 165 0.85 -1.13 18.01
CA ILE A 165 0.10 -1.05 19.26
C ILE A 165 -1.19 -1.87 19.23
N SER A 166 -1.62 -2.33 18.06
CA SER A 166 -2.90 -3.00 17.81
C SER A 166 -3.12 -4.21 18.73
N GLY A 167 -2.15 -5.13 18.72
CA GLY A 167 -2.23 -6.37 19.52
C GLY A 167 -2.22 -6.11 21.02
N TYR A 168 -1.38 -5.17 21.49
CA TYR A 168 -1.33 -4.74 22.88
C TYR A 168 -2.69 -4.18 23.34
N ILE A 169 -3.29 -3.33 22.54
CA ILE A 169 -4.61 -2.76 22.79
C ILE A 169 -5.67 -3.86 22.87
N ALA A 170 -5.67 -4.79 21.93
CA ALA A 170 -6.63 -5.89 21.89
C ALA A 170 -6.47 -6.89 23.05
N GLU A 171 -5.24 -7.05 23.57
CA GLU A 171 -4.98 -7.91 24.73
C GLU A 171 -5.52 -7.31 26.02
N HIS A 172 -5.22 -6.02 26.27
CA HIS A 172 -5.54 -5.38 27.57
C HIS A 172 -6.96 -4.81 27.64
N TRP A 173 -7.53 -4.38 26.50
CA TRP A 173 -8.85 -3.73 26.45
C TRP A 173 -9.87 -4.48 25.58
N GLY A 174 -9.53 -5.70 25.14
CA GLY A 174 -10.41 -6.56 24.36
C GLY A 174 -10.42 -6.27 22.86
N TRP A 175 -11.02 -7.20 22.12
CA TRP A 175 -11.05 -7.20 20.66
C TRP A 175 -11.65 -5.93 20.04
N ASN A 176 -12.57 -5.27 20.73
CA ASN A 176 -13.29 -4.10 20.23
C ASN A 176 -12.46 -2.81 20.32
N ALA A 177 -11.46 -2.75 21.20
CA ALA A 177 -10.72 -1.53 21.47
C ALA A 177 -9.98 -0.93 20.26
N PRO A 178 -9.31 -1.70 19.39
CA PRO A 178 -8.72 -1.15 18.17
C PRO A 178 -9.74 -0.48 17.24
N PHE A 179 -10.97 -1.02 17.14
CA PHE A 179 -12.03 -0.44 16.31
C PHE A 179 -12.57 0.86 16.92
N ILE A 180 -12.74 0.91 18.25
CA ILE A 180 -13.16 2.13 18.95
C ILE A 180 -12.13 3.24 18.73
N ILE A 181 -10.83 2.95 18.95
CA ILE A 181 -9.75 3.93 18.75
C ILE A 181 -9.69 4.36 17.28
N GLY A 182 -9.82 3.42 16.34
CA GLY A 182 -9.87 3.72 14.91
C GLY A 182 -11.00 4.70 14.57
N SER A 183 -12.21 4.47 15.09
CA SER A 183 -13.36 5.35 14.85
C SER A 183 -13.17 6.75 15.43
N VAL A 184 -12.63 6.86 16.67
CA VAL A 184 -12.34 8.14 17.31
C VAL A 184 -11.28 8.93 16.54
N VAL A 185 -10.21 8.27 16.10
CA VAL A 185 -9.15 8.91 15.31
C VAL A 185 -9.68 9.37 13.95
N ALA A 186 -10.53 8.57 13.28
CA ALA A 186 -11.17 8.98 12.02
C ALA A 186 -12.10 10.19 12.21
N ALA A 187 -12.89 10.21 13.28
CA ALA A 187 -13.76 11.34 13.61
C ALA A 187 -12.95 12.61 13.88
N ALA A 188 -11.88 12.51 14.67
CA ALA A 188 -10.98 13.63 14.92
C ALA A 188 -10.31 14.13 13.63
N ALA A 189 -9.87 13.22 12.75
CA ALA A 189 -9.32 13.56 11.44
C ALA A 189 -10.35 14.28 10.55
N LEU A 190 -11.62 13.85 10.59
CA LEU A 190 -12.72 14.49 9.86
C LEU A 190 -12.97 15.92 10.37
N LEU A 191 -13.00 16.12 11.68
CA LEU A 191 -13.14 17.46 12.28
C LEU A 191 -11.97 18.39 11.87
N LEU A 192 -10.74 17.87 11.85
CA LEU A 192 -9.60 18.62 11.35
C LEU A 192 -9.73 18.90 9.84
N ALA A 193 -10.21 17.94 9.05
CA ALA A 193 -10.32 18.08 7.60
C ALA A 193 -11.28 19.20 7.17
N PHE A 194 -12.25 19.59 7.99
CA PHE A 194 -13.11 20.77 7.72
C PHE A 194 -12.31 22.07 7.60
N ARG A 195 -11.12 22.15 8.19
CA ARG A 195 -10.22 23.32 8.08
C ARG A 195 -9.32 23.31 6.86
N LEU A 196 -9.33 22.21 6.06
CA LEU A 196 -8.51 22.17 4.83
C LEU A 196 -9.03 23.20 3.82
N PRO A 197 -8.12 24.00 3.20
CA PRO A 197 -8.51 24.84 2.09
C PRO A 197 -8.86 24.00 0.87
N GLU A 198 -9.95 24.34 0.15
CA GLU A 198 -10.26 23.72 -1.13
C GLU A 198 -9.24 24.17 -2.18
N GLN A 199 -8.65 23.22 -2.88
CA GLN A 199 -7.83 23.49 -4.04
C GLN A 199 -8.62 23.23 -5.31
N ARG A 200 -9.02 24.28 -5.98
CA ARG A 200 -9.51 24.20 -7.37
C ARG A 200 -8.28 24.14 -8.27
N GLN A 201 -8.15 23.10 -9.04
CA GLN A 201 -7.14 23.03 -10.10
C GLN A 201 -7.73 23.62 -11.37
N ASP A 202 -6.93 24.40 -12.09
CA ASP A 202 -7.27 24.78 -13.46
C ASP A 202 -7.58 23.50 -14.24
N LYS A 203 -8.64 23.53 -15.07
CA LYS A 203 -9.09 22.36 -15.85
C LYS A 203 -7.87 21.69 -16.46
N ARG A 204 -7.58 20.48 -16.04
CA ARG A 204 -6.50 19.70 -16.65
C ARG A 204 -6.82 19.52 -18.12
N GLU A 205 -5.97 20.01 -18.99
CA GLU A 205 -6.00 19.69 -20.43
C GLU A 205 -5.88 18.18 -20.72
N ASN A 206 -5.54 17.38 -19.72
CA ASN A 206 -5.31 15.95 -19.81
C ASN A 206 -6.09 15.16 -18.73
N ALA A 207 -7.42 15.21 -18.76
CA ALA A 207 -8.22 14.20 -18.08
C ALA A 207 -7.88 12.83 -18.70
N ILE A 208 -7.69 11.79 -17.86
CA ILE A 208 -7.43 10.41 -18.32
C ILE A 208 -8.52 10.04 -19.32
N GLN A 209 -8.16 9.89 -20.59
CA GLN A 209 -9.09 9.45 -21.62
C GLN A 209 -9.06 7.92 -21.69
N ILE A 210 -10.23 7.31 -21.92
CA ILE A 210 -10.34 5.84 -22.11
C ILE A 210 -9.42 5.37 -23.26
N LYS A 211 -9.17 6.22 -24.26
CA LYS A 211 -8.23 5.97 -25.35
C LYS A 211 -6.79 5.79 -24.85
N ASP A 212 -6.36 6.60 -23.88
CA ASP A 212 -5.00 6.49 -23.31
C ASP A 212 -4.84 5.18 -22.53
N LEU A 213 -5.89 4.70 -21.86
CA LEU A 213 -5.91 3.42 -21.19
C LEU A 213 -5.71 2.26 -22.20
N ALA A 214 -6.44 2.29 -23.33
CA ALA A 214 -6.32 1.27 -24.37
C ALA A 214 -4.92 1.23 -25.01
N GLU A 215 -4.22 2.37 -25.11
CA GLU A 215 -2.86 2.42 -25.60
C GLU A 215 -1.84 1.94 -24.54
N VAL A 216 -2.04 2.32 -23.30
CA VAL A 216 -1.15 1.95 -22.20
C VAL A 216 -1.18 0.44 -21.93
N ILE A 217 -2.33 -0.21 -22.08
CA ILE A 217 -2.48 -1.68 -21.95
C ILE A 217 -1.67 -2.44 -23.01
N LYS A 218 -1.36 -1.81 -24.15
CA LYS A 218 -0.53 -2.42 -25.20
C LYS A 218 0.95 -2.48 -24.86
N GLU A 219 1.39 -1.78 -23.79
CA GLU A 219 2.80 -1.81 -23.36
C GLU A 219 3.12 -3.16 -22.69
N PRO A 220 3.91 -4.05 -23.35
CA PRO A 220 4.08 -5.41 -22.84
C PRO A 220 4.79 -5.48 -21.49
N LEU A 221 5.72 -4.55 -21.23
CA LEU A 221 6.43 -4.50 -19.95
C LEU A 221 5.49 -4.13 -18.80
N LEU A 222 4.61 -3.14 -19.02
CA LEU A 222 3.62 -2.75 -18.02
C LEU A 222 2.70 -3.91 -17.65
N VAL A 223 2.19 -4.65 -18.63
CA VAL A 223 1.32 -5.81 -18.39
C VAL A 223 2.06 -6.88 -17.58
N LYS A 224 3.29 -7.24 -17.99
CA LYS A 224 4.11 -8.24 -17.29
C LYS A 224 4.39 -7.86 -15.84
N VAL A 225 4.82 -6.63 -15.58
CA VAL A 225 5.09 -6.18 -14.21
C VAL A 225 3.82 -6.02 -13.38
N SER A 226 2.69 -5.69 -14.00
CA SER A 226 1.39 -5.66 -13.32
C SER A 226 0.96 -7.05 -12.87
N LEU A 227 1.12 -8.08 -13.71
CA LEU A 227 0.83 -9.47 -13.35
C LEU A 227 1.79 -10.00 -12.27
N LEU A 228 3.09 -9.67 -12.33
CA LEU A 228 4.02 -9.98 -11.25
C LEU A 228 3.60 -9.29 -9.94
N SER A 229 3.07 -8.07 -10.03
CA SER A 229 2.58 -7.34 -8.88
C SER A 229 1.28 -7.93 -8.29
N VAL A 230 0.42 -8.55 -9.11
CA VAL A 230 -0.72 -9.35 -8.61
C VAL A 230 -0.21 -10.45 -7.68
N LEU A 231 0.79 -11.21 -8.11
CA LEU A 231 1.37 -12.29 -7.30
C LEU A 231 2.08 -11.77 -6.04
N ALA A 232 2.82 -10.66 -6.14
CA ALA A 232 3.46 -10.02 -4.99
C ALA A 232 2.43 -9.57 -3.93
N HIS A 233 1.34 -8.91 -4.36
CA HIS A 233 0.28 -8.49 -3.45
C HIS A 233 -0.54 -9.67 -2.92
N CYS A 234 -0.72 -10.73 -3.71
CA CYS A 234 -1.31 -11.98 -3.24
C CYS A 234 -0.52 -12.51 -2.03
N VAL A 235 0.80 -12.63 -2.13
CA VAL A 235 1.65 -13.08 -1.02
C VAL A 235 1.56 -12.15 0.18
N LEU A 236 1.67 -10.83 -0.02
CA LEU A 236 1.61 -9.83 1.04
C LEU A 236 0.29 -9.91 1.83
N PHE A 237 -0.83 -10.04 1.11
CA PHE A 237 -2.16 -10.05 1.71
C PHE A 237 -2.55 -11.42 2.28
N ILE A 238 -1.92 -12.51 1.86
CA ILE A 238 -2.03 -13.83 2.51
C ILE A 238 -1.22 -13.85 3.80
N THR A 239 -0.01 -13.28 3.80
CA THR A 239 0.93 -13.37 4.93
C THR A 239 0.72 -12.22 5.91
N MET A 240 1.42 -11.09 5.73
CA MET A 240 1.50 -9.99 6.68
C MET A 240 0.14 -9.39 7.04
N PHE A 241 -0.71 -9.15 6.06
CA PHE A 241 -2.05 -8.56 6.25
C PHE A 241 -3.15 -9.62 6.36
N GLY A 242 -2.79 -10.90 6.35
CA GLY A 242 -3.72 -12.01 6.33
C GLY A 242 -3.56 -12.97 7.51
N TYR A 243 -2.97 -14.13 7.24
CA TYR A 243 -3.03 -15.29 8.14
C TYR A 243 -1.83 -15.46 9.07
N THR A 244 -0.74 -14.69 8.94
CA THR A 244 0.41 -14.78 9.87
C THR A 244 0.03 -14.47 11.33
N PRO A 245 -0.86 -13.49 11.62
CA PRO A 245 -1.38 -13.31 12.97
C PRO A 245 -2.09 -14.53 13.54
N ASN A 246 -2.91 -15.24 12.73
CA ASN A 246 -3.56 -16.49 13.16
C ASN A 246 -2.54 -17.58 13.47
N GLN A 247 -1.48 -17.71 12.67
CA GLN A 247 -0.38 -18.65 12.93
C GLN A 247 0.32 -18.34 14.26
N ALA A 248 0.52 -17.06 14.59
CA ALA A 248 1.11 -16.68 15.87
C ALA A 248 0.24 -17.14 17.05
N LEU A 249 -1.06 -16.87 16.99
CA LEU A 249 -1.98 -17.33 18.05
C LEU A 249 -2.09 -18.86 18.10
N ALA A 250 -2.06 -19.54 16.95
CA ALA A 250 -2.10 -20.99 16.88
C ALA A 250 -0.88 -21.69 17.54
N ILE A 251 0.28 -21.06 17.57
CA ILE A 251 1.48 -21.52 18.29
C ILE A 251 1.53 -21.05 19.74
N GLY A 252 0.45 -20.45 20.27
CA GLY A 252 0.33 -20.03 21.67
C GLY A 252 0.90 -18.65 21.99
N ALA A 253 1.18 -17.80 20.99
CA ALA A 253 1.58 -16.42 21.25
C ALA A 253 0.37 -15.57 21.69
N GLY A 254 0.58 -14.64 22.61
CA GLY A 254 -0.46 -13.67 23.01
C GLY A 254 -0.68 -12.59 21.92
N LYS A 255 -1.83 -11.91 21.96
CA LYS A 255 -2.18 -10.86 20.98
C LYS A 255 -1.18 -9.70 21.00
N GLU A 256 -0.62 -9.36 22.17
CA GLU A 256 0.41 -8.32 22.32
C GLU A 256 1.64 -8.57 21.41
N SER A 257 1.91 -9.84 21.10
CA SER A 257 3.05 -10.22 20.25
C SER A 257 2.85 -9.89 18.78
N LEU A 258 1.63 -9.60 18.32
CA LEU A 258 1.34 -9.26 16.92
C LEU A 258 2.03 -7.97 16.47
N GLY A 259 2.31 -7.05 17.42
CA GLY A 259 3.15 -5.89 17.18
C GLY A 259 4.58 -6.25 16.75
N TRP A 260 5.17 -7.28 17.37
CA TRP A 260 6.52 -7.76 17.02
C TRP A 260 6.56 -8.38 15.62
N LEU A 261 5.51 -9.09 15.20
CA LEU A 261 5.41 -9.60 13.83
C LEU A 261 5.35 -8.46 12.81
N THR A 262 4.58 -7.42 13.13
CA THR A 262 4.51 -6.21 12.30
C THR A 262 5.89 -5.57 12.17
N LEU A 263 6.59 -5.37 13.28
CA LEU A 263 7.92 -4.76 13.30
C LEU A 263 8.94 -5.61 12.54
N ALA A 264 8.92 -6.94 12.77
CA ALA A 264 9.80 -7.90 12.11
C ALA A 264 9.65 -7.90 10.59
N PHE A 265 8.45 -7.61 10.07
CA PHE A 265 8.21 -7.47 8.64
C PHE A 265 8.53 -6.05 8.13
N MET A 266 7.97 -5.02 8.75
CA MET A 266 7.95 -3.66 8.21
C MET A 266 9.33 -2.98 8.23
N LEU A 267 10.16 -3.22 9.24
CA LEU A 267 11.51 -2.62 9.31
C LEU A 267 12.43 -3.14 8.20
N PRO A 268 12.61 -4.47 8.02
CA PRO A 268 13.41 -5.00 6.92
C PRO A 268 12.83 -4.63 5.55
N HIS A 269 11.50 -4.58 5.41
CA HIS A 269 10.82 -4.13 4.20
C HIS A 269 11.19 -2.69 3.85
N ALA A 270 11.13 -1.78 4.81
CA ALA A 270 11.50 -0.38 4.61
C ALA A 270 13.00 -0.23 4.27
N ALA A 271 13.88 -0.95 4.98
CA ALA A 271 15.31 -0.93 4.72
C ALA A 271 15.64 -1.44 3.30
N ALA A 272 15.04 -2.57 2.89
CA ALA A 272 15.21 -3.12 1.55
C ALA A 272 14.64 -2.20 0.46
N THR A 273 13.52 -1.53 0.73
CA THR A 273 12.93 -0.54 -0.18
C THR A 273 13.85 0.66 -0.40
N LEU A 274 14.46 1.18 0.65
CA LEU A 274 15.29 2.38 0.59
C LEU A 274 16.69 2.11 0.00
N TYR A 275 17.31 1.03 0.42
CA TYR A 275 18.73 0.74 0.12
C TYR A 275 18.91 -0.51 -0.73
N GLY A 276 18.13 -1.57 -0.44
CA GLY A 276 18.33 -2.89 -1.00
C GLY A 276 18.08 -2.95 -2.49
N SER A 277 17.00 -2.38 -2.99
CA SER A 277 16.65 -2.40 -4.41
C SER A 277 17.73 -1.77 -5.31
N ARG A 278 18.39 -0.69 -4.84
CA ARG A 278 19.50 -0.05 -5.57
C ARG A 278 20.77 -0.88 -5.49
N TRP A 279 21.09 -1.44 -4.33
CA TRP A 279 22.31 -2.21 -4.13
C TRP A 279 22.25 -3.54 -4.89
N PHE A 280 21.19 -4.32 -4.71
CA PHE A 280 21.00 -5.58 -5.42
C PHE A 280 20.76 -5.37 -6.91
N GLY A 281 20.08 -4.28 -7.32
CA GLY A 281 19.92 -3.91 -8.73
C GLY A 281 21.26 -3.68 -9.45
N ARG A 282 22.28 -3.14 -8.75
CA ARG A 282 23.64 -2.99 -9.29
C ARG A 282 24.38 -4.32 -9.38
N LEU A 283 24.21 -5.20 -8.39
CA LEU A 283 24.92 -6.49 -8.31
C LEU A 283 24.33 -7.55 -9.22
N LEU A 284 23.01 -7.72 -9.19
CA LEU A 284 22.29 -8.82 -9.81
C LEU A 284 21.48 -8.40 -11.04
N GLY A 285 21.42 -7.11 -11.32
CA GLY A 285 20.46 -6.56 -12.27
C GLY A 285 19.01 -6.64 -11.78
N ASP A 286 18.09 -6.09 -12.52
CA ASP A 286 16.66 -6.07 -12.15
C ASP A 286 16.05 -7.47 -12.14
N ARG A 287 16.42 -8.30 -13.13
CA ARG A 287 15.96 -9.70 -13.24
C ARG A 287 16.43 -10.53 -12.05
N GLY A 288 17.73 -10.47 -11.73
CA GLY A 288 18.29 -11.22 -10.60
C GLY A 288 17.74 -10.76 -9.27
N THR A 289 17.50 -9.46 -9.07
CA THR A 289 16.90 -8.90 -7.85
C THR A 289 15.45 -9.35 -7.67
N LEU A 290 14.63 -9.35 -8.74
CA LEU A 290 13.26 -9.86 -8.68
C LEU A 290 13.23 -11.37 -8.43
N LEU A 291 14.12 -12.14 -9.08
CA LEU A 291 14.24 -13.57 -8.84
C LEU A 291 14.59 -13.87 -7.38
N LEU A 292 15.60 -13.19 -6.83
CA LEU A 292 15.98 -13.31 -5.42
C LEU A 292 14.81 -12.95 -4.49
N GLY A 293 14.15 -11.82 -4.75
CA GLY A 293 13.02 -11.35 -3.94
C GLY A 293 11.87 -12.34 -3.93
N PHE A 294 11.42 -12.80 -5.09
CA PHE A 294 10.32 -13.76 -5.19
C PHE A 294 10.68 -15.15 -4.68
N ALA A 295 11.86 -15.69 -5.00
CA ALA A 295 12.30 -16.99 -4.50
C ALA A 295 12.48 -16.99 -2.98
N GLY A 296 13.08 -15.93 -2.43
CA GLY A 296 13.20 -15.76 -0.97
C GLY A 296 11.84 -15.58 -0.30
N SER A 297 10.92 -14.79 -0.90
CA SER A 297 9.56 -14.66 -0.38
C SER A 297 8.80 -15.99 -0.42
N ALA A 298 8.98 -16.82 -1.46
CA ALA A 298 8.43 -18.17 -1.52
C ALA A 298 8.95 -19.03 -0.36
N LEU A 299 10.27 -19.06 -0.18
CA LEU A 299 10.92 -19.83 0.89
C LEU A 299 10.37 -19.43 2.27
N PHE A 300 10.44 -18.13 2.61
CA PHE A 300 10.01 -17.67 3.92
C PHE A 300 8.51 -17.84 4.14
N THR A 301 7.67 -17.72 3.10
CA THR A 301 6.23 -17.96 3.20
C THR A 301 5.93 -19.45 3.46
N LEU A 302 6.61 -20.36 2.77
CA LEU A 302 6.44 -21.82 2.96
C LEU A 302 6.93 -22.30 4.32
N LEU A 303 7.89 -21.60 4.94
CA LEU A 303 8.39 -21.92 6.27
C LEU A 303 7.42 -21.51 7.40
N ILE A 304 6.55 -20.53 7.20
CA ILE A 304 5.64 -19.99 8.24
C ILE A 304 4.91 -21.10 9.01
N PRO A 305 4.23 -22.07 8.36
CA PRO A 305 3.44 -23.08 9.08
C PRO A 305 4.28 -24.04 9.95
N SER A 306 5.57 -24.13 9.67
CA SER A 306 6.50 -25.05 10.37
C SER A 306 7.19 -24.39 11.55
N MET A 307 6.95 -23.11 11.82
CA MET A 307 7.64 -22.37 12.89
C MET A 307 6.99 -22.67 14.25
N PRO A 308 7.74 -23.27 15.20
CA PRO A 308 7.16 -23.70 16.48
C PRO A 308 7.14 -22.58 17.53
N THR A 309 7.82 -21.48 17.31
CA THR A 309 7.95 -20.38 18.28
C THR A 309 7.73 -19.01 17.62
N LEU A 310 7.30 -18.04 18.41
CA LEU A 310 7.17 -16.65 17.97
C LEU A 310 8.47 -16.09 17.38
N ALA A 311 9.61 -16.37 17.99
CA ALA A 311 10.93 -15.90 17.53
C ALA A 311 11.26 -16.46 16.13
N ALA A 312 11.01 -17.75 15.89
CA ALA A 312 11.19 -18.40 14.59
C ALA A 312 10.21 -17.82 13.56
N LEU A 313 8.95 -17.57 13.96
CA LEU A 313 7.95 -16.94 13.11
C LEU A 313 8.38 -15.50 12.75
N CYS A 314 8.85 -14.71 13.70
CA CYS A 314 9.41 -13.38 13.45
C CYS A 314 10.60 -13.43 12.48
N ALA A 315 11.48 -14.43 12.59
CA ALA A 315 12.61 -14.60 11.66
C ALA A 315 12.12 -14.80 10.21
N THR A 316 11.04 -15.57 10.00
CA THR A 316 10.43 -15.68 8.66
C THR A 316 9.87 -14.35 8.18
N GLN A 317 9.32 -13.51 9.08
CA GLN A 317 8.79 -12.20 8.71
C GLN A 317 9.91 -11.21 8.38
N VAL A 318 11.06 -11.24 9.07
CA VAL A 318 12.26 -10.47 8.71
C VAL A 318 12.70 -10.79 7.29
N GLY A 319 12.82 -12.09 6.98
CA GLY A 319 13.19 -12.54 5.63
C GLY A 319 12.16 -12.14 4.58
N ASN A 320 10.87 -12.41 4.83
CA ASN A 320 9.80 -12.11 3.88
C ASN A 320 9.66 -10.59 3.65
N GLY A 321 9.71 -9.78 4.72
CA GLY A 321 9.69 -8.33 4.63
C GLY A 321 10.84 -7.78 3.79
N PHE A 322 12.07 -8.25 4.03
CA PHE A 322 13.23 -7.86 3.24
C PHE A 322 13.08 -8.22 1.75
N MET A 323 12.67 -9.46 1.45
CA MET A 323 12.48 -9.92 0.07
C MET A 323 11.40 -9.11 -0.67
N GLN A 324 10.27 -8.86 -0.02
CA GLN A 324 9.21 -8.04 -0.62
C GLN A 324 9.61 -6.57 -0.77
N GLY A 325 10.44 -6.03 0.14
CA GLY A 325 11.04 -4.70 0.02
C GLY A 325 11.95 -4.53 -1.21
N LEU A 326 12.54 -5.62 -1.72
CA LEU A 326 13.26 -5.61 -3.00
C LEU A 326 12.31 -5.59 -4.21
N ILE A 327 11.17 -6.27 -4.13
CA ILE A 327 10.25 -6.48 -5.23
C ILE A 327 9.48 -5.20 -5.59
N PHE A 328 8.79 -4.60 -4.60
CA PHE A 328 7.82 -3.54 -4.86
C PHE A 328 8.38 -2.30 -5.55
N PRO A 329 9.54 -1.73 -5.13
CA PRO A 329 10.10 -0.56 -5.81
C PRO A 329 10.49 -0.84 -7.26
N LEU A 330 10.99 -2.04 -7.55
CA LEU A 330 11.38 -2.44 -8.91
C LEU A 330 10.17 -2.58 -9.82
N LEU A 331 9.12 -3.26 -9.37
CA LEU A 331 7.89 -3.41 -10.14
C LEU A 331 7.23 -2.06 -10.40
N LEU A 332 7.17 -1.20 -9.37
CA LEU A 332 6.63 0.15 -9.47
C LEU A 332 7.43 1.00 -10.47
N GLY A 333 8.76 1.00 -10.38
CA GLY A 333 9.62 1.73 -11.29
C GLY A 333 9.47 1.26 -12.75
N LYS A 334 9.42 -0.06 -12.95
CA LYS A 334 9.25 -0.65 -14.28
C LYS A 334 7.85 -0.41 -14.88
N SER A 335 6.82 -0.25 -14.07
CA SER A 335 5.46 0.01 -14.57
C SER A 335 5.33 1.32 -15.36
N VAL A 336 6.25 2.26 -15.17
CA VAL A 336 6.25 3.56 -15.86
C VAL A 336 7.46 3.76 -16.79
N SER A 337 8.43 2.84 -16.81
CA SER A 337 9.71 3.04 -17.50
C SER A 337 9.57 3.04 -19.02
N GLY A 338 8.66 2.23 -19.58
CA GLY A 338 8.39 2.15 -21.03
C GLY A 338 7.32 3.12 -21.51
N VAL A 339 6.77 3.98 -20.65
CA VAL A 339 5.59 4.79 -20.93
C VAL A 339 5.97 6.26 -21.10
N ALA A 340 5.41 6.89 -22.14
CA ALA A 340 5.60 8.32 -22.39
C ALA A 340 5.22 9.17 -21.14
N PRO A 341 5.95 10.25 -20.83
CA PRO A 341 5.75 11.02 -19.58
C PRO A 341 4.31 11.45 -19.32
N PHE A 342 3.57 11.86 -20.36
CA PHE A 342 2.18 12.31 -20.23
C PHE A 342 1.18 11.17 -19.97
N LYS A 343 1.55 9.90 -20.25
CA LYS A 343 0.73 8.69 -19.98
C LYS A 343 1.09 7.97 -18.68
N ARG A 344 2.13 8.38 -17.97
CA ARG A 344 2.59 7.70 -16.75
C ARG A 344 1.53 7.62 -15.65
N ALA A 345 0.69 8.65 -15.51
CA ALA A 345 -0.41 8.63 -14.55
C ALA A 345 -1.43 7.54 -14.89
N THR A 346 -1.77 7.37 -16.16
CA THR A 346 -2.67 6.31 -16.65
C THR A 346 -2.06 4.92 -16.44
N ALA A 347 -0.75 4.75 -16.75
CA ALA A 347 -0.02 3.50 -16.52
C ALA A 347 0.00 3.12 -15.03
N MET A 348 0.22 4.09 -14.15
CA MET A 348 0.19 3.89 -12.71
C MET A 348 -1.20 3.50 -12.22
N GLY A 349 -2.25 4.14 -12.73
CA GLY A 349 -3.64 3.78 -12.43
C GLY A 349 -3.98 2.36 -12.86
N PHE A 350 -3.59 1.96 -14.07
CA PHE A 350 -3.74 0.59 -14.56
C PHE A 350 -2.98 -0.41 -13.69
N TYR A 351 -1.70 -0.16 -13.42
CA TYR A 351 -0.87 -0.99 -12.55
C TYR A 351 -1.51 -1.20 -11.18
N GLN A 352 -2.04 -0.14 -10.57
CA GLN A 352 -2.69 -0.20 -9.27
C GLN A 352 -4.03 -0.96 -9.29
N ALA A 353 -4.82 -0.80 -10.34
CA ALA A 353 -6.06 -1.55 -10.51
C ALA A 353 -5.79 -3.05 -10.68
N VAL A 354 -4.76 -3.41 -11.45
CA VAL A 354 -4.40 -4.80 -11.71
C VAL A 354 -3.84 -5.47 -10.44
N TYR A 355 -2.93 -4.84 -9.70
CA TYR A 355 -2.40 -5.50 -8.50
C TYR A 355 -3.46 -5.68 -7.39
N ALA A 356 -4.50 -4.86 -7.36
CA ALA A 356 -5.59 -5.02 -6.41
C ALA A 356 -6.35 -6.36 -6.58
N ILE A 357 -6.26 -6.99 -7.76
CA ILE A 357 -6.73 -8.37 -7.98
C ILE A 357 -6.00 -9.33 -7.04
N GLY A 358 -4.68 -9.16 -6.85
CA GLY A 358 -3.90 -9.96 -5.90
C GLY A 358 -4.29 -9.72 -4.44
N MET A 359 -4.54 -8.44 -4.09
CA MET A 359 -5.01 -8.06 -2.76
C MET A 359 -6.37 -8.68 -2.42
N SER A 360 -7.24 -8.86 -3.42
CA SER A 360 -8.56 -9.48 -3.27
C SER A 360 -8.49 -10.99 -3.39
N GLY A 361 -8.05 -11.49 -4.52
CA GLY A 361 -8.08 -12.92 -4.86
C GLY A 361 -7.16 -13.76 -3.98
N GLY A 362 -6.00 -13.21 -3.58
CA GLY A 362 -5.05 -13.91 -2.72
C GLY A 362 -5.67 -14.44 -1.43
N PRO A 363 -6.14 -13.56 -0.53
CA PRO A 363 -6.76 -13.98 0.72
C PRO A 363 -8.03 -14.83 0.53
N PHE A 364 -8.83 -14.52 -0.50
CA PHE A 364 -10.05 -15.28 -0.79
C PHE A 364 -9.74 -16.74 -1.14
N VAL A 365 -8.82 -16.98 -2.07
CA VAL A 365 -8.41 -18.36 -2.44
C VAL A 365 -7.65 -19.01 -1.29
N ALA A 366 -6.82 -18.26 -0.54
CA ALA A 366 -6.13 -18.78 0.63
C ALA A 366 -7.09 -19.22 1.73
N GLY A 367 -8.24 -18.54 1.89
CA GLY A 367 -9.30 -18.96 2.79
C GLY A 367 -9.87 -20.33 2.44
N TRP A 368 -10.11 -20.58 1.16
CA TRP A 368 -10.56 -21.88 0.66
C TRP A 368 -9.52 -22.99 0.89
N MET A 369 -8.26 -22.69 0.57
CA MET A 369 -7.15 -23.63 0.82
C MET A 369 -6.98 -23.89 2.31
N SER A 370 -7.14 -22.87 3.16
CA SER A 370 -7.05 -23.03 4.62
C SER A 370 -8.24 -23.80 5.20
N ALA A 371 -9.43 -23.70 4.63
CA ALA A 371 -10.57 -24.50 5.02
C ALA A 371 -10.37 -26.01 4.70
N ALA A 372 -9.71 -26.31 3.57
CA ALA A 372 -9.47 -27.69 3.14
C ALA A 372 -8.27 -28.35 3.85
N TYR A 373 -7.19 -27.59 4.08
CA TYR A 373 -5.90 -28.14 4.53
C TYR A 373 -5.42 -27.56 5.87
N GLY A 374 -6.27 -26.82 6.58
CA GLY A 374 -5.86 -26.03 7.75
C GLY A 374 -5.07 -24.79 7.32
N LEU A 375 -4.65 -23.99 8.30
CA LEU A 375 -3.98 -22.69 8.09
C LEU A 375 -2.77 -22.74 7.14
N LYS A 376 -2.07 -23.89 7.11
CA LYS A 376 -0.94 -24.15 6.18
C LYS A 376 -1.32 -24.05 4.71
N GLY A 377 -2.58 -24.36 4.34
CA GLY A 377 -3.04 -24.31 2.96
C GLY A 377 -2.94 -22.91 2.35
N GLY A 378 -3.27 -21.86 3.12
CA GLY A 378 -3.10 -20.48 2.69
C GLY A 378 -1.64 -20.10 2.43
N PHE A 379 -0.72 -20.53 3.31
CA PHE A 379 0.71 -20.28 3.13
C PHE A 379 1.30 -21.06 1.95
N TRP A 380 0.84 -22.28 1.69
CA TRP A 380 1.24 -23.02 0.49
C TRP A 380 0.85 -22.27 -0.78
N LEU A 381 -0.39 -21.76 -0.85
CA LEU A 381 -0.81 -20.92 -1.98
C LEU A 381 0.09 -19.70 -2.15
N GLY A 382 0.38 -18.97 -1.05
CA GLY A 382 1.27 -17.83 -1.06
C GLY A 382 2.67 -18.16 -1.56
N GLY A 383 3.24 -19.27 -1.06
CA GLY A 383 4.56 -19.74 -1.48
C GLY A 383 4.62 -20.17 -2.94
N ILE A 384 3.59 -20.89 -3.42
CA ILE A 384 3.46 -21.28 -4.83
C ILE A 384 3.31 -20.04 -5.72
N ALA A 385 2.50 -19.05 -5.32
CA ALA A 385 2.35 -17.79 -6.05
C ALA A 385 3.68 -17.03 -6.16
N ALA A 386 4.46 -16.98 -5.07
CA ALA A 386 5.79 -16.37 -5.09
C ALA A 386 6.78 -17.15 -5.98
N ALA A 387 6.78 -18.49 -5.92
CA ALA A 387 7.62 -19.33 -6.76
C ALA A 387 7.28 -19.16 -8.26
N LEU A 388 5.98 -19.10 -8.58
CA LEU A 388 5.51 -18.79 -9.94
C LEU A 388 5.99 -17.39 -10.38
N ALA A 389 5.91 -16.40 -9.50
CA ALA A 389 6.39 -15.04 -9.80
C ALA A 389 7.91 -15.00 -10.01
N ALA A 390 8.69 -15.81 -9.28
CA ALA A 390 10.13 -15.97 -9.49
C ALA A 390 10.41 -16.52 -10.89
N LEU A 391 9.70 -17.60 -11.28
CA LEU A 391 9.83 -18.19 -12.63
C LEU A 391 9.43 -17.20 -13.74
N LEU A 392 8.29 -16.52 -13.57
CA LEU A 392 7.82 -15.53 -14.55
C LEU A 392 8.78 -14.32 -14.65
N SER A 393 9.34 -13.87 -13.52
CA SER A 393 10.33 -12.78 -13.56
C SER A 393 11.59 -13.18 -14.31
N TRP A 394 12.02 -14.43 -14.18
CA TRP A 394 13.14 -14.99 -14.94
C TRP A 394 12.87 -14.98 -16.45
N VAL A 395 11.66 -15.34 -16.87
CA VAL A 395 11.28 -15.44 -18.28
C VAL A 395 10.96 -14.07 -18.90
N TRP A 396 10.25 -13.22 -18.16
CA TRP A 396 9.67 -11.99 -18.71
C TRP A 396 10.56 -10.75 -18.61
N ILE A 397 11.41 -10.69 -17.57
CA ILE A 397 12.26 -9.52 -17.34
C ILE A 397 13.62 -9.77 -18.02
N ARG A 398 13.87 -9.03 -19.09
CA ARG A 398 15.17 -9.04 -19.74
C ARG A 398 16.12 -8.11 -19.01
N GLU A 399 17.37 -8.50 -18.87
CA GLU A 399 18.41 -7.57 -18.43
C GLU A 399 18.59 -6.52 -19.54
N ALA A 400 18.56 -5.24 -19.15
CA ALA A 400 19.08 -4.21 -20.03
C ALA A 400 20.56 -4.57 -20.27
N GLY A 401 20.90 -4.88 -21.52
CA GLY A 401 22.25 -5.30 -21.86
C GLY A 401 23.26 -4.38 -21.19
N ARG A 402 24.24 -4.95 -20.49
CA ARG A 402 25.45 -4.24 -20.07
C ARG A 402 26.12 -3.80 -21.36
N THR A 403 25.74 -2.66 -21.91
CA THR A 403 26.54 -1.97 -22.92
C THR A 403 27.82 -1.57 -22.22
N GLY A 404 28.80 -2.47 -22.34
CA GLY A 404 30.16 -2.17 -21.98
C GLY A 404 30.55 -0.84 -22.60
N GLY A 405 31.03 0.06 -21.78
CA GLY A 405 31.61 1.33 -22.23
C GLY A 405 32.68 1.11 -23.27
N ARG A 406 32.28 1.08 -24.54
CA ARG A 406 33.16 1.42 -25.63
C ARG A 406 33.09 2.94 -25.77
N THR A 407 33.97 3.63 -25.06
CA THR A 407 34.40 4.96 -25.47
C THR A 407 34.82 4.88 -26.95
N PRO A 408 34.28 5.74 -27.81
CA PRO A 408 34.83 5.88 -29.18
C PRO A 408 36.28 6.34 -28.99
N LYS A 409 37.25 5.55 -29.41
CA LYS A 409 38.60 6.04 -29.58
C LYS A 409 38.50 7.18 -30.60
N SER A 410 38.79 8.40 -30.15
CA SER A 410 39.05 9.53 -31.02
C SER A 410 40.23 9.14 -31.91
N GLY A 411 39.97 8.87 -33.18
CA GLY A 411 40.99 8.76 -34.21
C GLY A 411 41.64 10.11 -34.34
N ALA A 412 42.87 10.21 -33.87
CA ALA A 412 43.79 11.23 -34.33
C ALA A 412 44.17 10.84 -35.76
N GLU A 413 43.74 11.60 -36.73
CA GLU A 413 44.35 11.65 -38.03
C GLU A 413 45.06 12.98 -38.20
N THR A 414 46.29 12.85 -38.53
CA THR A 414 47.34 13.82 -38.92
C THR A 414 46.93 14.76 -40.04
#